data_e332cc8778ae32fc71bad3a7bf651adf
#
_entry.id   e332cc8778ae32fc71bad3a7bf651adf
#
_cell.length_a   1.000
_cell.length_b   1.000
_cell.length_c   1.000
_cell.angle_alpha   90.00
_cell.angle_beta   90.00
_cell.angle_gamma   90.00
#
_symmetry.space_group_name_H-M   'P 1'
#
loop_
_entity.id
_entity.type
_entity.pdbx_description
1 polymer ?
#
loop_
_entity_poly.entity_id
_entity_poly.type
_entity_poly.pdbx_seq_one_letter_code
_entity_poly.pdbx_strand_id
1 'polypeptide(L)'
;MPEQTATEWTKAELDELHRVGEIRVAGSRRDGSLRTLTIVWHVVVDGMLYTRSVHGDEGQWYRGVLRQLRGAISWSGQTRDVVFAHDDSRDDAIDAAYFEKYGRGSASQSITSDVARATTLRVDPVDA
;
A
#
# COMPACT_ATOMS: atom_id res chain seq x y z
N MET A 1 -17.50 -17.97 -10.58
CA MET A 1 -16.65 -17.45 -9.49
C MET A 1 -17.05 -16.03 -9.18
N PRO A 2 -17.41 -15.73 -7.96
CA PRO A 2 -17.64 -14.34 -7.64
C PRO A 2 -16.32 -13.58 -7.72
N GLU A 3 -16.34 -12.43 -8.35
CA GLU A 3 -15.20 -11.53 -8.36
C GLU A 3 -15.03 -10.94 -6.96
N GLN A 4 -13.77 -10.72 -6.56
CA GLN A 4 -13.48 -9.99 -5.36
C GLN A 4 -13.85 -8.53 -5.59
N THR A 5 -14.69 -7.98 -4.73
CA THR A 5 -15.15 -6.62 -4.83
C THR A 5 -14.43 -5.76 -3.78
N ALA A 6 -13.84 -4.66 -4.23
CA ALA A 6 -13.23 -3.70 -3.32
C ALA A 6 -14.30 -3.14 -2.39
N THR A 7 -13.95 -3.00 -1.12
CA THR A 7 -14.80 -2.42 -0.10
C THR A 7 -14.02 -1.31 0.61
N GLU A 8 -14.55 -0.82 1.72
CA GLU A 8 -13.91 0.25 2.49
C GLU A 8 -13.29 -0.31 3.77
N TRP A 9 -12.20 0.31 4.18
CA TRP A 9 -11.61 0.02 5.50
C TRP A 9 -12.56 0.51 6.59
N THR A 10 -12.67 -0.25 7.68
CA THR A 10 -13.38 0.24 8.86
C THR A 10 -12.53 1.26 9.59
N LYS A 11 -13.18 2.08 10.44
CA LYS A 11 -12.47 3.05 11.26
C LYS A 11 -11.44 2.36 12.16
N ALA A 12 -11.78 1.22 12.74
CA ALA A 12 -10.88 0.47 13.61
C ALA A 12 -9.64 -0.02 12.84
N GLU A 13 -9.83 -0.53 11.62
CA GLU A 13 -8.72 -0.94 10.77
C GLU A 13 -7.82 0.24 10.40
N LEU A 14 -8.40 1.37 10.04
CA LEU A 14 -7.64 2.57 9.69
C LEU A 14 -6.85 3.13 10.87
N ASP A 15 -7.45 3.14 12.06
CA ASP A 15 -6.76 3.59 13.27
C ASP A 15 -5.54 2.70 13.55
N GLU A 16 -5.70 1.40 13.38
CA GLU A 16 -4.62 0.44 13.59
C GLU A 16 -3.52 0.59 12.54
N LEU A 17 -3.91 0.71 11.26
CA LEU A 17 -2.96 0.93 10.15
C LEU A 17 -2.22 2.26 10.30
N HIS A 18 -2.88 3.28 10.83
CA HIS A 18 -2.24 4.57 11.09
C HIS A 18 -1.18 4.47 12.18
N ARG A 19 -1.40 3.62 13.20
CA ARG A 19 -0.47 3.48 14.31
C ARG A 19 0.75 2.63 14.01
N VAL A 20 0.59 1.58 13.18
CA VAL A 20 1.73 0.69 12.90
C VAL A 20 2.71 1.39 11.96
N GLY A 21 4.01 1.21 12.22
CA GLY A 21 5.06 1.88 11.45
C GLY A 21 5.31 1.27 10.09
N GLU A 22 4.89 0.02 9.89
CA GLU A 22 5.10 -0.67 8.63
C GLU A 22 4.06 -1.77 8.44
N ILE A 23 3.82 -2.10 7.18
CA ILE A 23 3.04 -3.27 6.80
C ILE A 23 3.89 -4.13 5.87
N ARG A 24 3.43 -5.36 5.64
CA ARG A 24 4.01 -6.21 4.60
C ARG A 24 3.02 -6.31 3.47
N VAL A 25 3.53 -6.30 2.24
CA VAL A 25 2.70 -6.31 1.04
C VAL A 25 3.21 -7.38 0.09
N ALA A 26 2.29 -8.05 -0.60
CA ALA A 26 2.62 -8.98 -1.66
C ALA A 26 1.55 -8.95 -2.72
N GLY A 27 1.95 -9.01 -3.99
CA GLY A 27 1.03 -9.25 -5.09
C GLY A 27 0.71 -10.73 -5.20
N SER A 28 -0.42 -11.03 -5.81
CA SER A 28 -0.81 -12.41 -6.12
C SER A 28 -0.18 -12.86 -7.44
N ARG A 29 0.12 -14.16 -7.53
CA ARG A 29 0.42 -14.80 -8.79
C ARG A 29 -0.87 -15.14 -9.53
N ARG A 30 -0.75 -15.52 -10.78
CA ARG A 30 -1.91 -15.88 -11.60
C ARG A 30 -2.75 -17.00 -10.97
N ASP A 31 -2.11 -17.94 -10.27
CA ASP A 31 -2.79 -19.05 -9.60
C ASP A 31 -3.42 -18.68 -8.26
N GLY A 32 -3.31 -17.43 -7.84
CA GLY A 32 -3.85 -16.93 -6.57
C GLY A 32 -2.91 -17.02 -5.39
N SER A 33 -1.78 -17.69 -5.52
CA SER A 33 -0.78 -17.72 -4.42
C SER A 33 -0.11 -16.38 -4.27
N LEU A 34 0.38 -16.09 -3.06
CA LEU A 34 1.07 -14.84 -2.79
C LEU A 34 2.55 -14.92 -3.14
N ARG A 35 3.06 -13.82 -3.69
CA ARG A 35 4.49 -13.60 -3.80
C ARG A 35 5.07 -13.31 -2.41
N THR A 36 6.37 -13.06 -2.34
CA THR A 36 7.03 -12.75 -1.08
C THR A 36 6.49 -11.48 -0.45
N LEU A 37 6.07 -11.57 0.82
CA LEU A 37 5.66 -10.40 1.60
C LEU A 37 6.87 -9.51 1.88
N THR A 38 6.75 -8.24 1.55
CA THR A 38 7.82 -7.25 1.67
C THR A 38 7.40 -6.11 2.58
N ILE A 39 8.28 -5.71 3.49
CA ILE A 39 8.01 -4.58 4.39
C ILE A 39 8.01 -3.28 3.60
N VAL A 40 6.96 -2.47 3.78
CA VAL A 40 6.83 -1.16 3.14
C VAL A 40 6.28 -0.13 4.14
N TRP A 41 6.56 1.13 3.88
CA TRP A 41 5.92 2.24 4.56
C TRP A 41 4.57 2.53 3.90
N HIS A 42 3.66 3.05 4.70
CA HIS A 42 2.29 3.31 4.27
C HIS A 42 1.71 4.49 5.04
N VAL A 43 0.69 5.11 4.48
CA VAL A 43 -0.04 6.20 5.14
C VAL A 43 -1.53 6.03 4.93
N VAL A 44 -2.30 6.59 5.86
CA VAL A 44 -3.76 6.68 5.76
C VAL A 44 -4.11 8.13 5.48
N VAL A 45 -4.81 8.38 4.39
CA VAL A 45 -5.23 9.72 3.96
C VAL A 45 -6.70 9.67 3.54
N ASP A 46 -7.52 10.49 4.15
CA ASP A 46 -8.95 10.59 3.81
C ASP A 46 -9.69 9.25 3.80
N GLY A 47 -9.40 8.42 4.79
CA GLY A 47 -10.07 7.13 4.94
C GLY A 47 -9.57 6.04 3.99
N MET A 48 -8.46 6.28 3.32
CA MET A 48 -7.86 5.34 2.38
C MET A 48 -6.42 5.02 2.72
N LEU A 49 -5.99 3.82 2.38
CA LEU A 49 -4.61 3.37 2.60
C LEU A 49 -3.82 3.52 1.32
N TYR A 50 -2.62 4.10 1.45
CA TYR A 50 -1.71 4.30 0.32
C TYR A 50 -0.32 3.77 0.63
N THR A 51 0.36 3.28 -0.39
CA THR A 51 1.76 2.90 -0.31
C THR A 51 2.48 3.28 -1.60
N ARG A 52 3.80 3.39 -1.52
CA ARG A 52 4.66 3.74 -2.65
C ARG A 52 5.88 2.84 -2.66
N SER A 53 6.46 2.64 -3.83
CA SER A 53 7.75 1.97 -3.97
C SER A 53 8.87 3.00 -3.90
N VAL A 54 9.74 2.89 -2.90
CA VAL A 54 10.88 3.80 -2.73
C VAL A 54 11.87 3.67 -3.92
N HIS A 55 11.90 2.51 -4.55
CA HIS A 55 12.73 2.27 -5.74
C HIS A 55 11.99 2.55 -7.05
N GLY A 56 10.82 3.18 -6.98
CA GLY A 56 10.02 3.48 -8.15
C GLY A 56 9.53 2.21 -8.83
N ASP A 57 9.46 2.25 -10.15
CA ASP A 57 8.98 1.13 -10.96
C ASP A 57 9.95 -0.05 -11.02
N GLU A 58 11.14 0.09 -10.45
CA GLU A 58 12.10 -1.01 -10.34
C GLU A 58 11.92 -1.85 -9.08
N GLY A 59 11.08 -1.43 -8.14
CA GLY A 59 10.80 -2.19 -6.93
C GLY A 59 10.18 -3.54 -7.25
N GLN A 60 10.75 -4.62 -6.70
CA GLN A 60 10.28 -5.98 -7.01
C GLN A 60 8.85 -6.23 -6.55
N TRP A 61 8.52 -5.80 -5.33
CA TRP A 61 7.14 -5.99 -4.82
C TRP A 61 6.12 -5.22 -5.68
N TYR A 62 6.50 -4.02 -6.09
CA TYR A 62 5.65 -3.16 -6.92
C TYR A 62 5.38 -3.81 -8.29
N ARG A 63 6.41 -4.32 -8.94
CA ARG A 63 6.27 -5.04 -10.20
C ARG A 63 5.38 -6.28 -10.04
N GLY A 64 5.55 -6.99 -8.94
CA GLY A 64 4.73 -8.16 -8.63
C GLY A 64 3.26 -7.80 -8.46
N VAL A 65 2.97 -6.70 -7.77
CA VAL A 65 1.60 -6.20 -7.59
C VAL A 65 0.97 -5.82 -8.93
N LEU A 66 1.71 -5.15 -9.80
CA LEU A 66 1.17 -4.68 -11.08
C LEU A 66 0.70 -5.80 -12.00
N ARG A 67 1.18 -7.02 -11.81
CA ARG A 67 0.80 -8.14 -12.68
C ARG A 67 -0.67 -8.51 -12.57
N GLN A 68 -1.25 -8.46 -11.37
CA GLN A 68 -2.64 -8.83 -11.14
C GLN A 68 -3.46 -7.71 -10.50
N LEU A 69 -2.81 -6.68 -9.93
CA LEU A 69 -3.42 -5.61 -9.15
C LEU A 69 -4.25 -6.12 -7.97
N ARG A 70 -3.85 -7.26 -7.43
CA ARG A 70 -4.45 -7.87 -6.23
C ARG A 70 -3.37 -8.60 -5.46
N GLY A 71 -3.63 -8.81 -4.19
CA GLY A 71 -2.71 -9.50 -3.32
C GLY A 71 -3.16 -9.43 -1.87
N ALA A 72 -2.22 -9.22 -0.97
CA ALA A 72 -2.53 -9.13 0.45
C ALA A 72 -1.58 -8.15 1.14
N ILE A 73 -2.06 -7.63 2.26
CA ILE A 73 -1.20 -6.94 3.23
C ILE A 73 -1.30 -7.65 4.57
N SER A 74 -0.25 -7.49 5.36
CA SER A 74 -0.15 -8.12 6.68
C SER A 74 0.32 -7.08 7.69
N TRP A 75 -0.32 -7.04 8.85
CA TRP A 75 0.09 -6.21 9.98
C TRP A 75 -0.46 -6.80 11.27
N SER A 76 0.25 -6.63 12.36
CA SER A 76 -0.19 -7.06 13.71
C SER A 76 -0.69 -8.51 13.74
N GLY A 77 -0.02 -9.39 13.01
CA GLY A 77 -0.35 -10.82 13.01
C GLY A 77 -1.56 -11.21 12.17
N GLN A 78 -2.16 -10.28 11.45
CA GLN A 78 -3.29 -10.57 10.57
C GLN A 78 -2.92 -10.32 9.10
N THR A 79 -3.60 -11.01 8.21
CA THR A 79 -3.43 -10.86 6.76
C THR A 79 -4.78 -10.55 6.14
N ARG A 80 -4.80 -9.58 5.24
CA ARG A 80 -6.03 -9.17 4.58
C ARG A 80 -5.84 -9.15 3.06
N ASP A 81 -6.77 -9.76 2.35
CA ASP A 81 -6.79 -9.69 0.89
C ASP A 81 -7.15 -8.29 0.45
N VAL A 82 -6.47 -7.79 -0.57
CA VAL A 82 -6.63 -6.43 -1.07
C VAL A 82 -6.56 -6.39 -2.59
N VAL A 83 -7.05 -5.28 -3.13
CA VAL A 83 -6.82 -4.89 -4.52
C VAL A 83 -6.07 -3.57 -4.53
N PHE A 84 -5.31 -3.34 -5.58
CA PHE A 84 -4.45 -2.16 -5.72
C PHE A 84 -4.91 -1.34 -6.92
N ALA A 85 -4.86 -0.02 -6.78
CA ALA A 85 -5.16 0.89 -7.87
C ALA A 85 -4.15 2.03 -7.87
N HIS A 86 -3.62 2.39 -9.03
CA HIS A 86 -2.83 3.60 -9.18
C HIS A 86 -3.72 4.80 -8.90
N ASP A 87 -3.29 5.66 -7.99
CA ASP A 87 -4.07 6.83 -7.61
C ASP A 87 -3.13 7.97 -7.21
N ASP A 88 -2.92 8.91 -8.12
CA ASP A 88 -2.06 10.07 -7.90
C ASP A 88 -2.85 11.32 -7.50
N SER A 89 -4.14 11.19 -7.31
CA SER A 89 -5.03 12.34 -7.06
C SER A 89 -4.76 13.05 -5.73
N ARG A 90 -4.05 12.39 -4.81
CA ARG A 90 -3.77 12.92 -3.47
C ARG A 90 -2.29 12.94 -3.13
N ASP A 91 -1.42 12.99 -4.14
CA ASP A 91 0.02 12.88 -3.92
C ASP A 91 0.57 13.92 -2.95
N ASP A 92 0.10 15.16 -3.01
CA ASP A 92 0.57 16.19 -2.07
C ASP A 92 0.16 15.88 -0.63
N ALA A 93 -1.07 15.44 -0.41
CA ALA A 93 -1.55 15.03 0.90
C ALA A 93 -0.81 13.78 1.41
N ILE A 94 -0.51 12.87 0.50
CA ILE A 94 0.26 11.66 0.82
C ILE A 94 1.68 12.02 1.23
N ASP A 95 2.34 12.93 0.51
CA ASP A 95 3.67 13.43 0.88
C ASP A 95 3.65 14.00 2.31
N ALA A 96 2.69 14.87 2.59
CA ALA A 96 2.55 15.47 3.92
C ALA A 96 2.33 14.40 5.00
N ALA A 97 1.53 13.38 4.70
CA ALA A 97 1.27 12.29 5.63
C ALA A 97 2.53 11.46 5.91
N TYR A 98 3.37 11.22 4.90
CA TYR A 98 4.65 10.54 5.11
C TYR A 98 5.58 11.35 6.02
N PHE A 99 5.70 12.66 5.80
CA PHE A 99 6.51 13.52 6.66
C PHE A 99 5.98 13.56 8.09
N GLU A 100 4.68 13.64 8.25
CA GLU A 100 4.06 13.66 9.58
C GLU A 100 4.30 12.35 10.33
N LYS A 101 4.14 11.23 9.65
CA LYS A 101 4.23 9.90 10.29
C LYS A 101 5.67 9.47 10.54
N TYR A 102 6.56 9.69 9.58
CA TYR A 102 7.91 9.14 9.59
C TYR A 102 9.01 10.18 9.77
N GLY A 103 8.66 11.46 9.85
CA GLY A 103 9.64 12.53 9.99
C GLY A 103 10.18 13.00 8.64
N ARG A 104 11.23 13.81 8.69
CA ARG A 104 11.78 14.49 7.50
C ARG A 104 13.20 14.04 7.15
N GLY A 105 13.54 12.83 7.51
CA GLY A 105 14.86 12.27 7.18
C GLY A 105 14.98 11.86 5.72
N SER A 106 16.14 11.30 5.37
CA SER A 106 16.44 10.91 3.99
C SER A 106 15.47 9.86 3.45
N ALA A 107 15.01 8.93 4.30
CA ALA A 107 14.05 7.91 3.88
C ALA A 107 12.70 8.53 3.50
N SER A 108 12.23 9.52 4.26
CA SER A 108 11.00 10.25 3.92
C SER A 108 11.16 11.06 2.64
N GLN A 109 12.32 11.63 2.41
CA GLN A 109 12.61 12.33 1.15
C GLN A 109 12.58 11.36 -0.04
N SER A 110 13.09 10.16 0.14
CA SER A 110 13.07 9.13 -0.92
C SER A 110 11.65 8.70 -1.26
N ILE A 111 10.79 8.46 -0.26
CA ILE A 111 9.43 7.99 -0.49
C ILE A 111 8.51 9.10 -1.05
N THR A 112 8.92 10.36 -0.94
CA THR A 112 8.20 11.50 -1.51
C THR A 112 8.85 12.06 -2.76
N SER A 113 9.90 11.40 -3.28
CA SER A 113 10.55 11.78 -4.53
C SER A 113 9.63 11.54 -5.73
N ASP A 114 9.95 12.15 -6.86
CA ASP A 114 9.18 11.97 -8.10
C ASP A 114 9.12 10.51 -8.52
N VAL A 115 10.22 9.78 -8.35
CA VAL A 115 10.30 8.35 -8.67
C VAL A 115 9.30 7.54 -7.84
N ALA A 116 9.24 7.80 -6.54
CA ALA A 116 8.30 7.10 -5.65
C ALA A 116 6.84 7.56 -5.88
N ARG A 117 6.61 8.85 -6.09
CA ARG A 117 5.26 9.39 -6.34
C ARG A 117 4.61 8.75 -7.56
N ALA A 118 5.40 8.42 -8.58
CA ALA A 118 4.90 7.76 -9.78
C ALA A 118 4.33 6.36 -9.51
N THR A 119 4.59 5.80 -8.34
CA THR A 119 4.14 4.45 -7.95
C THR A 119 3.01 4.46 -6.93
N THR A 120 2.40 5.60 -6.63
CA THR A 120 1.36 5.67 -5.59
C THR A 120 0.23 4.68 -5.87
N LEU A 121 0.02 3.77 -4.94
CA LEU A 121 -1.04 2.77 -5.00
C LEU A 121 -2.01 3.00 -3.84
N ARG A 122 -3.29 3.07 -4.17
CA ARG A 122 -4.35 2.93 -3.17
C ARG A 122 -4.57 1.45 -2.93
N VAL A 123 -4.69 1.08 -1.67
CA VAL A 123 -4.86 -0.30 -1.24
C VAL A 123 -6.25 -0.43 -0.62
N ASP A 124 -7.13 -1.16 -1.26
CA ASP A 124 -8.50 -1.34 -0.79
C ASP A 124 -8.72 -2.78 -0.34
N PRO A 125 -9.45 -3.00 0.78
CA PRO A 125 -9.77 -4.36 1.20
C PRO A 125 -10.82 -4.95 0.28
N VAL A 126 -10.87 -6.26 0.22
CA VAL A 126 -11.90 -6.96 -0.55
C VAL A 126 -12.70 -7.87 0.35
N ASP A 127 -13.98 -8.03 0.02
CA ASP A 127 -14.82 -9.04 0.66
C ASP A 127 -14.46 -10.41 0.09
N ALA A 128 -14.34 -11.35 0.98
CA ALA A 128 -14.05 -12.73 0.62
C ALA A 128 -15.30 -13.43 0.06
#